data_5f7f1e661094e1e0b802f87779326df6
#
_entry.id   5f7f1e661094e1e0b802f87779326df6
#
_cell.length_a   1.000
_cell.length_b   1.000
_cell.length_c   1.000
_cell.angle_alpha   90.00
_cell.angle_beta   90.00
_cell.angle_gamma   90.00
#
_symmetry.space_group_name_H-M   'P 1'
#
loop_
_entity.id
_entity.type
_entity.pdbx_description
1 polymer ?
#
loop_
_entity_poly.entity_id
_entity_poly.type
_entity_poly.pdbx_seq_one_letter_code
_entity_poly.pdbx_strand_id
1 'polypeptide(L)'
;MLVKDFITKELPVLKSFDTGEYALALMDDFKLKHLPLLSENIYRCLVSEKDLLAMPDPTAIIGDPVLFSPSVQEDTHIYEALALVTRYQLSLLPVVSTEGEYRGVITRDKLIDILSELCNADTAGSVFVLEVMPQDYSMTDIARLIEANNAHILSLLSYTDKTTGRLHLIIKIDLEDVSPVIRSFERFNYTVLYYFMEKGMVDDLLQQRMEELVRYMTVSYTHLRAHETSAH
;
A
#
# COMPACT_ATOMS: atom_id res chain seq x y z
N MET A 1 14.35 -8.07 -4.68
CA MET A 1 13.16 -8.12 -5.54
C MET A 1 13.37 -7.21 -6.74
N LEU A 2 13.60 -7.80 -7.89
CA LEU A 2 13.82 -7.10 -9.14
C LEU A 2 12.60 -7.24 -10.04
N VAL A 3 12.40 -6.28 -10.93
CA VAL A 3 11.25 -6.25 -11.85
C VAL A 3 11.18 -7.53 -12.69
N LYS A 4 12.33 -8.09 -13.13
CA LYS A 4 12.40 -9.34 -13.92
C LYS A 4 11.73 -10.55 -13.27
N ASP A 5 11.65 -10.57 -11.94
CA ASP A 5 11.07 -11.70 -11.20
C ASP A 5 9.52 -11.70 -11.29
N PHE A 6 8.92 -10.61 -11.79
CA PHE A 6 7.47 -10.36 -11.77
C PHE A 6 6.89 -9.95 -13.13
N ILE A 7 7.63 -10.12 -14.21
CA ILE A 7 7.20 -9.75 -15.56
C ILE A 7 6.04 -10.64 -16.01
N THR A 8 4.98 -10.01 -16.51
CA THR A 8 3.88 -10.66 -17.21
C THR A 8 4.09 -10.51 -18.72
N LYS A 9 4.05 -11.62 -19.47
CA LYS A 9 4.26 -11.66 -20.94
C LYS A 9 2.97 -11.91 -21.72
N GLU A 10 1.92 -12.31 -21.06
CA GLU A 10 0.66 -12.77 -21.67
C GLU A 10 -0.30 -11.63 -22.01
N LEU A 11 0.04 -10.40 -21.67
CA LEU A 11 -0.81 -9.24 -21.96
C LEU A 11 -0.63 -8.76 -23.40
N PRO A 12 -1.70 -8.25 -24.04
CA PRO A 12 -1.65 -7.79 -25.42
C PRO A 12 -0.72 -6.59 -25.60
N VAL A 13 -0.14 -6.51 -26.77
CA VAL A 13 0.67 -5.37 -27.22
C VAL A 13 0.08 -4.83 -28.51
N LEU A 14 0.25 -3.55 -28.75
CA LEU A 14 -0.20 -2.87 -29.95
C LEU A 14 0.93 -2.79 -30.99
N LYS A 15 0.52 -2.77 -32.25
CA LYS A 15 1.38 -2.52 -33.42
C LYS A 15 0.90 -1.27 -34.16
N SER A 16 1.78 -0.62 -34.88
CA SER A 16 1.47 0.63 -35.60
C SER A 16 0.32 0.50 -36.60
N PHE A 17 0.04 -0.69 -37.13
CA PHE A 17 -1.07 -0.95 -38.04
C PHE A 17 -2.39 -1.33 -37.36
N ASP A 18 -2.41 -1.48 -36.03
CA ASP A 18 -3.66 -1.70 -35.27
C ASP A 18 -4.50 -0.43 -35.25
N THR A 19 -5.83 -0.59 -35.22
CA THR A 19 -6.75 0.53 -35.16
C THR A 19 -7.04 0.96 -33.72
N GLY A 20 -7.49 2.19 -33.53
CA GLY A 20 -7.90 2.69 -32.22
C GLY A 20 -9.04 1.88 -31.62
N GLU A 21 -10.04 1.49 -32.45
CA GLU A 21 -11.17 0.65 -32.04
C GLU A 21 -10.70 -0.72 -31.53
N TYR A 22 -9.79 -1.37 -32.25
CA TYR A 22 -9.20 -2.64 -31.81
C TYR A 22 -8.44 -2.51 -30.49
N ALA A 23 -7.67 -1.44 -30.34
CA ALA A 23 -6.94 -1.19 -29.09
C ALA A 23 -7.88 -0.93 -27.90
N LEU A 24 -8.97 -0.18 -28.10
CA LEU A 24 -9.99 0.05 -27.07
C LEU A 24 -10.70 -1.27 -26.67
N ALA A 25 -11.01 -2.13 -27.65
CA ALA A 25 -11.59 -3.45 -27.37
C ALA A 25 -10.65 -4.31 -26.50
N LEU A 26 -9.34 -4.35 -26.85
CA LEU A 26 -8.34 -5.05 -26.03
C LEU A 26 -8.24 -4.47 -24.62
N MET A 27 -8.26 -3.15 -24.47
CA MET A 27 -8.24 -2.50 -23.16
C MET A 27 -9.45 -2.88 -22.31
N ASP A 28 -10.64 -2.96 -22.92
CA ASP A 28 -11.84 -3.41 -22.22
C ASP A 28 -11.80 -4.88 -21.85
N ASP A 29 -11.38 -5.76 -22.76
CA ASP A 29 -11.28 -7.20 -22.51
C ASP A 29 -10.34 -7.53 -21.36
N PHE A 30 -9.17 -6.88 -21.32
CA PHE A 30 -8.14 -7.10 -20.31
C PHE A 30 -8.25 -6.16 -19.09
N LYS A 31 -9.26 -5.27 -19.05
CA LYS A 31 -9.48 -4.26 -18.00
C LYS A 31 -8.25 -3.35 -17.76
N LEU A 32 -7.57 -3.02 -18.83
CA LEU A 32 -6.39 -2.16 -18.82
C LEU A 32 -6.73 -0.77 -19.38
N LYS A 33 -6.03 0.26 -18.90
CA LYS A 33 -6.13 1.63 -19.42
C LYS A 33 -4.94 2.05 -20.27
N HIS A 34 -3.97 1.16 -20.41
CA HIS A 34 -2.74 1.41 -21.15
C HIS A 34 -2.31 0.11 -21.84
N LEU A 35 -1.78 0.22 -23.06
CA LEU A 35 -1.14 -0.88 -23.78
C LEU A 35 0.17 -0.42 -24.39
N PRO A 36 1.24 -1.25 -24.34
CA PRO A 36 2.50 -0.93 -25.01
C PRO A 36 2.37 -1.05 -26.51
N LEU A 37 2.88 -0.05 -27.24
CA LEU A 37 3.01 -0.10 -28.69
C LEU A 37 4.44 -0.50 -29.03
N LEU A 38 4.56 -1.53 -29.87
CA LEU A 38 5.84 -2.08 -30.32
C LEU A 38 6.01 -1.91 -31.81
N SER A 39 7.27 -1.70 -32.22
CA SER A 39 7.71 -1.88 -33.62
C SER A 39 8.69 -3.05 -33.63
N GLU A 40 8.33 -4.13 -34.33
CA GLU A 40 9.00 -5.42 -34.22
C GLU A 40 9.00 -5.93 -32.77
N ASN A 41 10.12 -5.87 -32.05
CA ASN A 41 10.22 -6.20 -30.64
C ASN A 41 10.75 -5.01 -29.79
N ILE A 42 10.80 -3.83 -30.39
CA ILE A 42 11.27 -2.62 -29.72
C ILE A 42 10.08 -1.84 -29.16
N TYR A 43 10.14 -1.50 -27.88
CA TYR A 43 9.15 -0.65 -27.24
C TYR A 43 9.22 0.78 -27.80
N ARG A 44 8.08 1.33 -28.22
CA ARG A 44 7.97 2.68 -28.78
C ARG A 44 7.34 3.65 -27.81
N CYS A 45 6.14 3.35 -27.38
CA CYS A 45 5.41 4.22 -26.43
C CYS A 45 4.33 3.44 -25.70
N LEU A 46 3.73 4.08 -24.72
CA LEU A 46 2.58 3.59 -23.97
C LEU A 46 1.33 4.34 -24.46
N VAL A 47 0.42 3.63 -25.09
CA VAL A 47 -0.86 4.18 -25.55
C VAL A 47 -1.87 4.10 -24.42
N SER A 48 -2.52 5.20 -24.09
CA SER A 48 -3.59 5.23 -23.09
C SER A 48 -4.98 5.20 -23.73
N GLU A 49 -5.96 4.74 -22.98
CA GLU A 49 -7.38 4.84 -23.34
C GLU A 49 -7.76 6.29 -23.74
N LYS A 50 -7.22 7.27 -23.02
CA LYS A 50 -7.45 8.70 -23.28
C LYS A 50 -6.89 9.12 -24.65
N ASP A 51 -5.73 8.63 -25.03
CA ASP A 51 -5.13 8.93 -26.33
C ASP A 51 -5.99 8.39 -27.47
N LEU A 52 -6.50 7.16 -27.32
CA LEU A 52 -7.37 6.53 -28.30
C LEU A 52 -8.74 7.22 -28.42
N LEU A 53 -9.34 7.60 -27.30
CA LEU A 53 -10.61 8.36 -27.29
C LEU A 53 -10.46 9.77 -27.86
N ALA A 54 -9.25 10.32 -27.92
CA ALA A 54 -8.97 11.61 -28.53
C ALA A 54 -8.70 11.51 -30.04
N MET A 55 -8.62 10.29 -30.62
CA MET A 55 -8.47 10.11 -32.07
C MET A 55 -9.70 10.66 -32.82
N PRO A 56 -9.50 11.43 -33.88
CA PRO A 56 -10.62 11.93 -34.71
C PRO A 56 -11.43 10.80 -35.35
N ASP A 57 -10.77 9.69 -35.69
CA ASP A 57 -11.37 8.49 -36.26
C ASP A 57 -10.81 7.25 -35.57
N PRO A 58 -11.57 6.59 -34.69
CA PRO A 58 -11.12 5.37 -34.01
C PRO A 58 -10.86 4.18 -34.94
N THR A 59 -11.43 4.18 -36.14
CA THR A 59 -11.20 3.12 -37.14
C THR A 59 -9.87 3.28 -37.88
N ALA A 60 -9.23 4.44 -37.78
CA ALA A 60 -7.91 4.67 -38.35
C ALA A 60 -6.83 3.91 -37.59
N ILE A 61 -5.73 3.63 -38.28
CA ILE A 61 -4.55 3.02 -37.65
C ILE A 61 -3.90 3.96 -36.66
N ILE A 62 -3.34 3.39 -35.58
CA ILE A 62 -2.64 4.15 -34.53
C ILE A 62 -1.37 4.83 -35.05
N GLY A 63 -0.66 4.16 -35.98
CA GLY A 63 0.59 4.66 -36.56
C GLY A 63 1.74 4.67 -35.55
N ASP A 64 2.65 5.62 -35.70
CA ASP A 64 3.79 5.84 -34.78
C ASP A 64 3.66 7.18 -34.05
N PRO A 65 2.75 7.29 -33.07
CA PRO A 65 2.56 8.53 -32.34
C PRO A 65 3.75 8.81 -31.41
N VAL A 66 4.06 10.09 -31.24
CA VAL A 66 5.02 10.53 -30.22
C VAL A 66 4.26 10.73 -28.90
N LEU A 67 4.22 9.68 -28.09
CA LEU A 67 3.54 9.67 -26.79
C LEU A 67 4.54 9.51 -25.65
N PHE A 68 4.04 9.71 -24.44
CA PHE A 68 4.79 9.42 -23.22
C PHE A 68 5.18 7.94 -23.17
N SER A 69 6.45 7.65 -22.93
CA SER A 69 7.03 6.32 -23.07
C SER A 69 7.72 5.84 -21.78
N PRO A 70 7.00 5.73 -20.66
CA PRO A 70 7.57 5.23 -19.42
C PRO A 70 7.93 3.76 -19.55
N SER A 71 9.09 3.39 -19.02
CA SER A 71 9.54 1.99 -18.94
C SER A 71 10.54 1.84 -17.81
N VAL A 72 10.80 0.58 -17.43
CA VAL A 72 11.89 0.20 -16.52
C VAL A 72 12.72 -0.92 -17.11
N GLN A 73 13.95 -1.05 -16.63
CA GLN A 73 14.82 -2.16 -17.00
C GLN A 73 14.53 -3.40 -16.14
N GLU A 74 14.93 -4.57 -16.63
CA GLU A 74 14.69 -5.86 -15.98
C GLU A 74 15.32 -5.97 -14.59
N ASP A 75 16.47 -5.34 -14.37
CA ASP A 75 17.23 -5.34 -13.12
C ASP A 75 16.89 -4.17 -12.18
N THR A 76 15.89 -3.38 -12.51
CA THR A 76 15.37 -2.30 -11.66
C THR A 76 14.69 -2.88 -10.41
N HIS A 77 14.85 -2.21 -9.27
CA HIS A 77 14.13 -2.58 -8.05
C HIS A 77 12.64 -2.21 -8.17
N ILE A 78 11.75 -3.06 -7.61
CA ILE A 78 10.29 -2.86 -7.71
C ILE A 78 9.80 -1.52 -7.14
N TYR A 79 10.53 -0.90 -6.22
CA TYR A 79 10.17 0.43 -5.68
C TYR A 79 10.18 1.52 -6.75
N GLU A 80 11.06 1.43 -7.74
CA GLU A 80 11.07 2.37 -8.85
C GLU A 80 9.87 2.15 -9.77
N ALA A 81 9.54 0.88 -10.07
CA ALA A 81 8.32 0.54 -10.81
C ALA A 81 7.07 1.05 -10.10
N LEU A 82 6.98 0.85 -8.79
CA LEU A 82 5.88 1.35 -7.95
C LEU A 82 5.79 2.88 -8.01
N ALA A 83 6.93 3.57 -7.89
CA ALA A 83 6.97 5.02 -7.94
C ALA A 83 6.48 5.57 -9.29
N LEU A 84 6.89 4.95 -10.41
CA LEU A 84 6.46 5.34 -11.75
C LEU A 84 4.97 5.06 -11.98
N VAL A 85 4.49 3.86 -11.63
CA VAL A 85 3.07 3.48 -11.76
C VAL A 85 2.18 4.41 -10.95
N THR A 86 2.59 4.77 -9.74
CA THR A 86 1.84 5.69 -8.87
C THR A 86 1.88 7.12 -9.39
N ARG A 87 3.04 7.61 -9.76
CA ARG A 87 3.25 9.00 -10.24
C ARG A 87 2.44 9.29 -11.50
N TYR A 88 2.43 8.36 -12.44
CA TYR A 88 1.78 8.53 -13.74
C TYR A 88 0.43 7.84 -13.86
N GLN A 89 -0.08 7.27 -12.77
CA GLN A 89 -1.38 6.59 -12.69
C GLN A 89 -1.54 5.47 -13.75
N LEU A 90 -0.46 4.73 -13.98
CA LEU A 90 -0.43 3.67 -14.99
C LEU A 90 -1.20 2.43 -14.54
N SER A 91 -1.84 1.70 -15.46
CA SER A 91 -2.39 0.36 -15.22
C SER A 91 -1.33 -0.74 -15.36
N LEU A 92 -0.30 -0.47 -16.15
CA LEU A 92 0.87 -1.32 -16.34
C LEU A 92 2.09 -0.47 -16.71
N LEU A 93 3.28 -1.03 -16.54
CA LEU A 93 4.56 -0.40 -16.87
C LEU A 93 5.37 -1.36 -17.74
N PRO A 94 5.76 -0.97 -18.96
CA PRO A 94 6.61 -1.77 -19.84
C PRO A 94 7.99 -1.99 -19.24
N VAL A 95 8.49 -3.22 -19.42
CA VAL A 95 9.83 -3.63 -19.03
C VAL A 95 10.66 -3.87 -20.29
N VAL A 96 11.84 -3.26 -20.32
CA VAL A 96 12.73 -3.29 -21.48
C VAL A 96 14.14 -3.76 -21.11
N SER A 97 14.88 -4.28 -22.10
CA SER A 97 16.31 -4.51 -21.96
C SER A 97 17.09 -3.19 -22.04
N THR A 98 18.39 -3.26 -21.82
CA THR A 98 19.33 -2.13 -22.02
C THR A 98 19.36 -1.62 -23.47
N GLU A 99 19.01 -2.49 -24.43
CA GLU A 99 18.93 -2.16 -25.86
C GLU A 99 17.53 -1.65 -26.27
N GLY A 100 16.58 -1.57 -25.34
CA GLY A 100 15.21 -1.11 -25.60
C GLY A 100 14.27 -2.20 -26.12
N GLU A 101 14.70 -3.47 -26.12
CA GLU A 101 13.83 -4.59 -26.48
C GLU A 101 12.75 -4.80 -25.40
N TYR A 102 11.54 -5.04 -25.86
CA TYR A 102 10.42 -5.34 -24.96
C TYR A 102 10.58 -6.72 -24.32
N ARG A 103 10.45 -6.76 -23.00
CA ARG A 103 10.52 -7.99 -22.17
C ARG A 103 9.19 -8.43 -21.59
N GLY A 104 8.23 -7.54 -21.56
CA GLY A 104 6.90 -7.72 -20.99
C GLY A 104 6.46 -6.49 -20.20
N VAL A 105 5.54 -6.66 -19.28
CA VAL A 105 5.04 -5.59 -18.42
C VAL A 105 5.00 -6.03 -16.96
N ILE A 106 4.99 -5.06 -16.05
CA ILE A 106 4.55 -5.25 -14.68
C ILE A 106 3.23 -4.47 -14.50
N THR A 107 2.19 -5.15 -14.02
CA THR A 107 0.87 -4.52 -13.81
C THR A 107 0.79 -3.86 -12.44
N ARG A 108 -0.14 -2.90 -12.30
CA ARG A 108 -0.46 -2.30 -11.00
C ARG A 108 -0.90 -3.36 -9.99
N ASP A 109 -1.77 -4.28 -10.39
CA ASP A 109 -2.27 -5.34 -9.53
C ASP A 109 -1.13 -6.24 -9.03
N LYS A 110 -0.20 -6.61 -9.94
CA LYS A 110 0.99 -7.38 -9.53
C LYS A 110 1.86 -6.64 -8.52
N LEU A 111 2.00 -5.31 -8.65
CA LEU A 111 2.71 -4.50 -7.66
C LEU A 111 2.00 -4.46 -6.31
N ILE A 112 0.65 -4.48 -6.29
CA ILE A 112 -0.13 -4.58 -5.06
C ILE A 112 0.09 -5.94 -4.39
N ASP A 113 0.07 -7.04 -5.15
CA ASP A 113 0.37 -8.39 -4.62
C ASP A 113 1.76 -8.42 -3.97
N ILE A 114 2.77 -7.87 -4.66
CA ILE A 114 4.14 -7.79 -4.14
C ILE A 114 4.21 -6.96 -2.85
N LEU A 115 3.49 -5.84 -2.77
CA LEU A 115 3.41 -5.03 -1.56
C LEU A 115 2.74 -5.78 -0.42
N SER A 116 1.67 -6.53 -0.69
CA SER A 116 1.01 -7.39 0.29
C SER A 116 1.99 -8.42 0.87
N GLU A 117 2.78 -9.06 0.02
CA GLU A 117 3.83 -10.01 0.42
C GLU A 117 4.91 -9.32 1.27
N LEU A 118 5.43 -8.16 0.82
CA LEU A 118 6.45 -7.39 1.55
C LEU A 118 5.99 -6.90 2.93
N CYS A 119 4.70 -6.58 3.05
CA CYS A 119 4.09 -6.16 4.32
C CYS A 119 3.72 -7.35 5.20
N ASN A 120 3.91 -8.60 4.74
CA ASN A 120 3.41 -9.81 5.39
C ASN A 120 1.91 -9.72 5.69
N ALA A 121 1.10 -9.17 4.75
CA ALA A 121 -0.31 -8.86 4.99
C ALA A 121 -1.13 -10.10 5.40
N ASP A 122 -0.87 -11.24 4.74
CA ASP A 122 -1.56 -12.52 4.97
C ASP A 122 -0.96 -13.36 6.11
N THR A 123 0.14 -12.90 6.74
CA THR A 123 0.76 -13.63 7.85
C THR A 123 0.04 -13.31 9.15
N ALA A 124 -0.29 -14.33 9.95
CA ALA A 124 -0.86 -14.17 11.29
C ALA A 124 0.01 -13.28 12.19
N GLY A 125 -0.62 -12.52 13.07
CA GLY A 125 0.08 -11.64 14.00
C GLY A 125 -0.63 -10.32 14.25
N SER A 126 -0.02 -9.47 15.06
CA SER A 126 -0.58 -8.18 15.45
C SER A 126 0.18 -7.02 14.79
N VAL A 127 -0.52 -5.90 14.63
CA VAL A 127 0.05 -4.65 14.10
C VAL A 127 -0.13 -3.55 15.14
N PHE A 128 0.89 -2.72 15.34
CA PHE A 128 0.78 -1.52 16.15
C PHE A 128 1.54 -0.36 15.51
N VAL A 129 1.17 0.85 15.91
CA VAL A 129 1.77 2.07 15.38
C VAL A 129 2.36 2.90 16.51
N LEU A 130 3.66 3.19 16.40
CA LEU A 130 4.37 4.10 17.28
C LEU A 130 4.49 5.48 16.64
N GLU A 131 4.37 6.51 17.45
CA GLU A 131 4.74 7.87 17.09
C GLU A 131 6.03 8.25 17.80
N VAL A 132 7.04 8.67 17.07
CA VAL A 132 8.34 9.08 17.63
C VAL A 132 8.82 10.38 16.98
N MET A 133 9.60 11.15 17.73
CA MET A 133 10.34 12.25 17.12
C MET A 133 11.49 11.67 16.27
N PRO A 134 11.81 12.24 15.10
CA PRO A 134 12.86 11.71 14.24
C PRO A 134 14.22 11.52 14.93
N GLN A 135 14.58 12.39 15.88
CA GLN A 135 15.82 12.28 16.66
C GLN A 135 15.78 11.17 17.72
N ASP A 136 14.61 10.72 18.14
CA ASP A 136 14.41 9.69 19.17
C ASP A 136 14.19 8.30 18.56
N TYR A 137 14.24 8.20 17.22
CA TYR A 137 14.11 6.93 16.53
C TYR A 137 15.32 6.03 16.74
N SER A 138 15.11 4.93 17.43
CA SER A 138 16.11 3.90 17.69
C SER A 138 15.56 2.52 17.32
N MET A 139 16.00 1.99 16.17
CA MET A 139 15.64 0.63 15.75
C MET A 139 16.11 -0.42 16.75
N THR A 140 17.28 -0.23 17.36
CA THR A 140 17.83 -1.14 18.37
C THR A 140 16.95 -1.24 19.59
N ASP A 141 16.43 -0.11 20.10
CA ASP A 141 15.54 -0.13 21.26
C ASP A 141 14.18 -0.74 20.92
N ILE A 142 13.64 -0.42 19.75
CA ILE A 142 12.39 -1.00 19.26
C ILE A 142 12.50 -2.52 19.16
N ALA A 143 13.53 -3.03 18.48
CA ALA A 143 13.75 -4.47 18.35
C ALA A 143 13.93 -5.15 19.71
N ARG A 144 14.75 -4.56 20.60
CA ARG A 144 14.97 -5.08 21.94
C ARG A 144 13.68 -5.20 22.77
N LEU A 145 12.78 -4.20 22.67
CA LEU A 145 11.51 -4.25 23.40
C LEU A 145 10.55 -5.31 22.85
N ILE A 146 10.57 -5.55 21.55
CA ILE A 146 9.76 -6.59 20.90
C ILE A 146 10.32 -7.98 21.28
N GLU A 147 11.61 -8.21 21.10
CA GLU A 147 12.27 -9.49 21.41
C GLU A 147 12.19 -9.84 22.90
N ALA A 148 12.25 -8.85 23.80
CA ALA A 148 12.07 -9.06 25.25
C ALA A 148 10.69 -9.62 25.62
N ASN A 149 9.71 -9.55 24.71
CA ASN A 149 8.39 -10.14 24.85
C ASN A 149 8.22 -11.44 24.01
N ASN A 150 9.33 -12.04 23.55
CA ASN A 150 9.36 -13.24 22.69
C ASN A 150 8.58 -13.07 21.40
N ALA A 151 8.60 -11.86 20.81
CA ALA A 151 8.00 -11.56 19.53
C ALA A 151 9.08 -11.20 18.50
N HIS A 152 8.78 -11.40 17.20
CA HIS A 152 9.67 -11.03 16.10
C HIS A 152 8.98 -10.05 15.16
N ILE A 153 9.75 -9.14 14.59
CA ILE A 153 9.25 -8.19 13.61
C ILE A 153 9.06 -8.91 12.27
N LEU A 154 7.83 -8.94 11.77
CA LEU A 154 7.49 -9.46 10.44
C LEU A 154 7.66 -8.38 9.36
N SER A 155 7.20 -7.16 9.65
CA SER A 155 7.45 -6.00 8.78
C SER A 155 7.51 -4.71 9.61
N LEU A 156 8.28 -3.74 9.11
CA LEU A 156 8.34 -2.39 9.66
C LEU A 156 8.30 -1.39 8.51
N LEU A 157 7.29 -0.54 8.55
CA LEU A 157 7.11 0.56 7.62
C LEU A 157 7.17 1.88 8.38
N SER A 158 7.64 2.93 7.74
CA SER A 158 7.68 4.25 8.34
C SER A 158 7.20 5.33 7.39
N TYR A 159 6.51 6.32 7.93
CA TYR A 159 6.21 7.55 7.20
C TYR A 159 6.26 8.74 8.14
N THR A 160 6.56 9.91 7.59
CA THR A 160 6.54 11.17 8.34
C THR A 160 5.19 11.84 8.15
N ASP A 161 4.51 12.14 9.25
CA ASP A 161 3.32 12.98 9.23
C ASP A 161 3.74 14.41 8.83
N LYS A 162 3.20 14.89 7.71
CA LYS A 162 3.53 16.21 7.16
C LYS A 162 3.04 17.38 8.02
N THR A 163 2.06 17.14 8.89
CA THR A 163 1.47 18.17 9.75
C THR A 163 2.28 18.37 11.02
N THR A 164 2.69 17.26 11.65
CA THR A 164 3.38 17.26 12.93
C THR A 164 4.89 17.13 12.81
N GLY A 165 5.40 16.65 11.66
CA GLY A 165 6.79 16.30 11.44
C GLY A 165 7.26 15.06 12.21
N ARG A 166 6.34 14.34 12.88
CA ARG A 166 6.64 13.13 13.63
C ARG A 166 6.73 11.92 12.71
N LEU A 167 7.54 10.97 13.10
CA LEU A 167 7.71 9.70 12.40
C LEU A 167 6.71 8.69 12.98
N HIS A 168 5.90 8.10 12.12
CA HIS A 168 5.01 6.99 12.44
C HIS A 168 5.67 5.69 11.98
N LEU A 169 5.74 4.72 12.88
CA LEU A 169 6.29 3.38 12.63
C LEU A 169 5.16 2.37 12.71
N ILE A 170 4.82 1.78 11.58
CA ILE A 170 3.84 0.69 11.49
C ILE A 170 4.62 -0.60 11.63
N ILE A 171 4.40 -1.35 12.70
CA ILE A 171 5.15 -2.56 13.03
C ILE A 171 4.20 -3.73 13.09
N LYS A 172 4.47 -4.77 12.30
CA LYS A 172 3.80 -6.06 12.37
C LYS A 172 4.71 -7.07 13.05
N ILE A 173 4.16 -7.83 13.99
CA ILE A 173 4.88 -8.86 14.76
C ILE A 173 4.13 -10.19 14.71
N ASP A 174 4.85 -11.28 14.98
CA ASP A 174 4.35 -12.66 14.96
C ASP A 174 3.55 -13.06 16.23
N LEU A 175 3.17 -12.11 17.08
CA LEU A 175 2.42 -12.35 18.30
C LEU A 175 0.95 -11.97 18.12
N GLU A 176 0.02 -12.88 18.47
CA GLU A 176 -1.43 -12.62 18.39
C GLU A 176 -1.90 -11.59 19.42
N ASP A 177 -1.43 -11.71 20.69
CA ASP A 177 -1.70 -10.75 21.76
C ASP A 177 -0.54 -9.78 21.90
N VAL A 178 -0.70 -8.58 21.38
CA VAL A 178 0.31 -7.52 21.42
C VAL A 178 0.38 -6.78 22.78
N SER A 179 -0.56 -7.01 23.68
CA SER A 179 -0.67 -6.26 24.96
C SER A 179 0.61 -6.22 25.80
N PRO A 180 1.42 -7.30 25.95
CA PRO A 180 2.68 -7.25 26.65
C PRO A 180 3.71 -6.31 26.00
N VAL A 181 3.72 -6.30 24.66
CA VAL A 181 4.60 -5.44 23.85
C VAL A 181 4.22 -3.98 24.04
N ILE A 182 2.92 -3.66 23.93
CA ILE A 182 2.41 -2.30 24.13
C ILE A 182 2.79 -1.76 25.52
N ARG A 183 2.52 -2.52 26.58
CA ARG A 183 2.92 -2.13 27.97
C ARG A 183 4.43 -1.91 28.10
N SER A 184 5.24 -2.66 27.36
CA SER A 184 6.68 -2.45 27.34
C SER A 184 7.05 -1.12 26.70
N PHE A 185 6.47 -0.78 25.56
CA PHE A 185 6.70 0.50 24.89
C PHE A 185 6.25 1.69 25.74
N GLU A 186 5.06 1.63 26.34
CA GLU A 186 4.54 2.68 27.23
C GLU A 186 5.46 2.90 28.44
N ARG A 187 5.96 1.82 29.04
CA ARG A 187 6.92 1.90 30.18
C ARG A 187 8.23 2.58 29.81
N PHE A 188 8.64 2.50 28.54
CA PHE A 188 9.83 3.17 28.01
C PHE A 188 9.51 4.52 27.34
N ASN A 189 8.33 5.08 27.65
CA ASN A 189 7.87 6.39 27.18
C ASN A 189 7.71 6.52 25.65
N TYR A 190 7.47 5.41 24.95
CA TYR A 190 7.02 5.46 23.56
C TYR A 190 5.53 5.74 23.49
N THR A 191 5.12 6.57 22.53
CA THR A 191 3.71 6.82 22.25
C THR A 191 3.19 5.76 21.29
N VAL A 192 2.27 4.91 21.77
CA VAL A 192 1.52 3.97 20.94
C VAL A 192 0.24 4.67 20.50
N LEU A 193 0.03 4.84 19.20
CA LEU A 193 -1.16 5.51 18.64
C LEU A 193 -2.37 4.58 18.67
N TYR A 194 -2.18 3.36 18.16
CA TYR A 194 -3.19 2.30 18.10
C TYR A 194 -2.55 0.96 17.75
N TYR A 195 -3.31 -0.12 17.96
CA TYR A 195 -2.88 -1.47 17.61
C TYR A 195 -4.07 -2.35 17.20
N PHE A 196 -3.78 -3.43 16.48
CA PHE A 196 -4.75 -4.42 16.00
C PHE A 196 -4.23 -5.81 16.32
N MET A 197 -5.10 -6.66 16.85
CA MET A 197 -4.85 -8.08 17.12
C MET A 197 -5.60 -8.96 16.12
N GLU A 198 -5.12 -10.16 15.86
CA GLU A 198 -5.73 -11.07 14.88
C GLU A 198 -7.16 -11.48 15.23
N LYS A 199 -7.51 -11.57 16.50
CA LYS A 199 -8.83 -12.02 17.00
C LYS A 199 -9.92 -10.94 17.03
N GLY A 200 -9.88 -10.02 16.09
CA GLY A 200 -10.86 -8.95 15.96
C GLY A 200 -10.38 -7.65 16.59
N MET A 201 -10.71 -6.55 15.91
CA MET A 201 -10.48 -5.22 16.41
C MET A 201 -11.10 -5.08 17.82
N VAL A 202 -10.29 -5.26 18.83
CA VAL A 202 -10.57 -4.64 20.10
C VAL A 202 -9.87 -3.28 20.01
N ASP A 203 -10.61 -2.32 19.56
CA ASP A 203 -10.22 -0.93 19.68
C ASP A 203 -10.25 -0.62 21.20
N ASP A 204 -9.11 -0.84 21.87
CA ASP A 204 -8.96 -0.56 23.30
C ASP A 204 -9.30 0.91 23.61
N LEU A 205 -9.09 1.83 22.66
CA LEU A 205 -9.56 3.21 22.77
C LEU A 205 -11.09 3.29 22.76
N LEU A 206 -11.78 2.45 21.99
CA LEU A 206 -13.25 2.36 22.04
C LEU A 206 -13.73 1.61 23.28
N GLN A 207 -13.03 0.57 23.73
CA GLN A 207 -13.35 -0.08 25.00
C GLN A 207 -13.06 0.82 26.21
N GLN A 208 -11.91 1.48 26.28
CA GLN A 208 -11.65 2.47 27.33
C GLN A 208 -12.68 3.61 27.31
N ARG A 209 -13.01 4.15 26.16
CA ARG A 209 -14.06 5.17 26.05
C ARG A 209 -15.45 4.63 26.38
N MET A 210 -15.78 3.39 26.03
CA MET A 210 -17.01 2.74 26.46
C MET A 210 -17.02 2.46 27.96
N GLU A 211 -15.92 1.99 28.54
CA GLU A 211 -15.81 1.79 29.99
C GLU A 211 -15.86 3.11 30.75
N GLU A 212 -15.23 4.17 30.26
CA GLU A 212 -15.36 5.52 30.82
C GLU A 212 -16.78 6.06 30.70
N LEU A 213 -17.46 5.84 29.58
CA LEU A 213 -18.86 6.24 29.35
C LEU A 213 -19.81 5.45 30.30
N VAL A 214 -19.62 4.13 30.42
CA VAL A 214 -20.38 3.28 31.33
C VAL A 214 -20.14 3.72 32.79
N ARG A 215 -18.89 4.02 33.16
CA ARG A 215 -18.55 4.53 34.49
C ARG A 215 -19.19 5.90 34.76
N TYR A 216 -19.17 6.80 33.78
CA TYR A 216 -19.81 8.11 33.87
C TYR A 216 -21.35 8.00 34.00
N MET A 217 -21.98 7.12 33.25
CA MET A 217 -23.43 6.86 33.36
C MET A 217 -23.79 6.22 34.70
N THR A 218 -22.98 5.29 35.20
CA THR A 218 -23.25 4.61 36.46
C THR A 218 -23.10 5.58 37.66
N VAL A 219 -22.11 6.49 37.65
CA VAL A 219 -21.94 7.53 38.67
C VAL A 219 -23.07 8.56 38.59
N SER A 220 -23.51 8.95 37.40
CA SER A 220 -24.63 9.89 37.22
C SER A 220 -25.95 9.32 37.74
N TYR A 221 -26.19 8.00 37.51
CA TYR A 221 -27.39 7.32 38.00
C TYR A 221 -27.43 7.17 39.55
N THR A 222 -26.29 6.98 40.16
CA THR A 222 -26.21 6.91 41.65
C THR A 222 -26.45 8.26 42.29
N HIS A 223 -26.00 9.36 41.67
CA HIS A 223 -26.29 10.72 42.18
C HIS A 223 -27.76 11.13 42.01
N LEU A 224 -28.44 10.74 40.95
CA LEU A 224 -29.87 11.00 40.74
C LEU A 224 -30.73 10.24 41.79
N ARG A 225 -30.39 9.01 42.11
CA ARG A 225 -31.11 8.21 43.11
C ARG A 225 -30.91 8.70 44.55
N ALA A 226 -29.77 9.32 44.86
CA ALA A 226 -29.48 9.89 46.17
C ALA A 226 -30.30 11.18 46.44
N HIS A 227 -30.72 11.91 45.41
CA HIS A 227 -31.58 13.08 45.53
C HIS A 227 -33.07 12.76 45.67
N GLU A 228 -33.56 11.60 45.18
CA GLU A 228 -34.95 11.19 45.32
C GLU A 228 -35.27 10.60 46.72
N THR A 229 -34.26 10.11 47.45
CA THR A 229 -34.45 9.55 48.80
C THR A 229 -34.34 10.58 49.94
N SER A 230 -34.06 11.87 49.64
CA SER A 230 -33.98 12.95 50.64
C SER A 230 -35.23 13.84 50.67
N ALA A 231 -36.32 13.48 49.97
CA ALA A 231 -37.56 14.25 49.90
C ALA A 231 -38.76 13.46 50.44
N HIS A 232 -38.59 12.83 51.64
CA HIS A 232 -39.70 12.35 52.47
C HIS A 232 -39.42 12.58 53.92
#